data_9ebece343b32d1e485c0258776d98410
#
_entry.id   9ebece343b32d1e485c0258776d98410
#
_cell.length_a   1.000
_cell.length_b   1.000
_cell.length_c   1.000
_cell.angle_alpha   90.00
_cell.angle_beta   90.00
_cell.angle_gamma   90.00
#
_symmetry.space_group_name_H-M   'P 1'
#
loop_
_entity.id
_entity.type
_entity.pdbx_description
1 polymer ?
#
loop_
_entity_poly.entity_id
_entity_poly.type
_entity_poly.pdbx_seq_one_letter_code
_entity_poly.pdbx_strand_id
1 'polypeptide(L)'
;MSRRNAAEKRPVLPDPQFNNRLATMMVARLMKHGKKSTAQKILSDAFGLINERTGNDPIELFETAIKNATPLVEVRARRVGGATYQVPMEVRQERGTAMALRWLVSFSRSRNGRSMAQKLAAELMDAANESGSAVRKREETHKMAEANKAFAHYRY
;
A
#
# COMPACT_ATOMS: atom_id res chain seq x y z
N MET A 1 -10.94 14.03 21.84
CA MET A 1 -10.39 14.40 20.51
C MET A 1 -10.05 15.87 20.50
N SER A 2 -8.87 16.25 19.99
CA SER A 2 -8.50 17.65 19.84
C SER A 2 -9.40 18.31 18.78
N ARG A 3 -10.10 19.39 19.15
CA ARG A 3 -10.95 20.15 18.23
C ARG A 3 -10.21 21.35 17.59
N ARG A 4 -9.12 21.82 18.21
CA ARG A 4 -8.37 23.02 17.77
C ARG A 4 -7.18 22.70 16.90
N ASN A 5 -6.44 21.63 17.22
CA ASN A 5 -5.22 21.24 16.51
C ASN A 5 -5.26 19.78 16.08
N ALA A 6 -4.76 19.51 14.88
CA ALA A 6 -4.47 18.13 14.46
C ALA A 6 -3.25 17.62 15.24
N ALA A 7 -3.28 16.36 15.68
CA ALA A 7 -2.13 15.74 16.31
C ALA A 7 -0.95 15.67 15.32
N GLU A 8 0.26 15.97 15.79
CA GLU A 8 1.48 15.83 15.01
C GLU A 8 1.69 14.37 14.61
N LYS A 9 2.12 14.16 13.38
CA LYS A 9 2.45 12.83 12.89
C LYS A 9 3.76 12.38 13.52
N ARG A 10 3.74 11.22 14.17
CA ARG A 10 4.96 10.61 14.70
C ARG A 10 5.93 10.26 13.56
N PRO A 11 7.23 10.59 13.66
CA PRO A 11 8.21 10.20 12.68
C PRO A 11 8.34 8.67 12.65
N VAL A 12 8.40 8.11 11.44
CA VAL A 12 8.67 6.68 11.25
C VAL A 12 10.17 6.52 11.11
N LEU A 13 10.80 5.84 12.07
CA LEU A 13 12.22 5.50 12.00
C LEU A 13 12.43 4.38 10.99
N PRO A 14 13.58 4.33 10.28
CA PRO A 14 13.92 3.24 9.40
C PRO A 14 14.07 1.92 10.17
N ASP A 15 13.84 0.81 9.49
CA ASP A 15 14.02 -0.52 10.08
C ASP A 15 15.50 -0.80 10.32
N PRO A 16 15.90 -1.34 11.50
CA PRO A 16 17.29 -1.55 11.83
C PRO A 16 18.01 -2.55 10.91
N GLN A 17 17.27 -3.53 10.35
CA GLN A 17 17.84 -4.59 9.51
C GLN A 17 18.06 -4.12 8.08
N PHE A 18 17.09 -3.37 7.53
CA PHE A 18 17.10 -2.97 6.12
C PHE A 18 17.37 -1.48 5.92
N ASN A 19 17.51 -0.70 6.99
CA ASN A 19 17.64 0.75 6.97
C ASN A 19 16.62 1.46 6.07
N ASN A 20 15.41 0.90 5.97
CA ASN A 20 14.36 1.37 5.08
C ASN A 20 13.08 1.74 5.85
N ARG A 21 12.59 2.96 5.62
CA ARG A 21 11.38 3.48 6.25
C ARG A 21 10.11 2.77 5.78
N LEU A 22 10.05 2.37 4.51
CA LEU A 22 8.91 1.64 3.96
C LEU A 22 8.80 0.23 4.56
N ALA A 23 9.94 -0.40 4.90
CA ALA A 23 9.97 -1.68 5.60
C ALA A 23 9.31 -1.57 6.99
N THR A 24 9.64 -0.53 7.77
CA THR A 24 8.97 -0.26 9.06
C THR A 24 7.46 -0.07 8.89
N MET A 25 7.04 0.69 7.87
CA MET A 25 5.62 0.89 7.57
C MET A 25 4.93 -0.42 7.17
N MET A 26 5.60 -1.30 6.42
CA MET A 26 5.09 -2.62 6.03
C MET A 26 4.93 -3.52 7.27
N VAL A 27 5.93 -3.58 8.16
CA VAL A 27 5.85 -4.31 9.43
C VAL A 27 4.65 -3.87 10.25
N ALA A 28 4.42 -2.57 10.37
CA ALA A 28 3.27 -2.03 11.08
C ALA A 28 1.92 -2.46 10.47
N ARG A 29 1.86 -2.69 9.16
CA ARG A 29 0.65 -3.18 8.46
C ARG A 29 0.49 -4.70 8.54
N LEU A 30 1.60 -5.45 8.56
CA LEU A 30 1.60 -6.90 8.74
C LEU A 30 1.23 -7.30 10.16
N MET A 31 1.60 -6.48 11.13
CA MET A 31 1.41 -6.76 12.55
C MET A 31 -0.07 -6.99 12.89
N LYS A 32 -0.34 -8.04 13.66
CA LYS A 32 -1.63 -8.33 14.30
C LYS A 32 -1.41 -8.55 15.79
N HIS A 33 -2.37 -8.12 16.61
CA HIS A 33 -2.36 -8.32 18.07
C HIS A 33 -1.06 -7.84 18.76
N GLY A 34 -0.38 -6.81 18.20
CA GLY A 34 0.86 -6.28 18.75
C GLY A 34 2.11 -7.15 18.58
N LYS A 35 2.04 -8.27 17.84
CA LYS A 35 3.16 -9.20 17.62
C LYS A 35 4.14 -8.66 16.59
N LYS A 36 4.95 -7.67 16.97
CA LYS A 36 5.87 -6.97 16.06
C LYS A 36 7.01 -7.87 15.58
N SER A 37 7.63 -8.66 16.46
CA SER A 37 8.72 -9.58 16.09
C SER A 37 8.30 -10.61 15.05
N THR A 38 7.07 -11.16 15.16
CA THR A 38 6.53 -12.07 14.15
C THR A 38 6.34 -11.37 12.81
N ALA A 39 5.89 -10.12 12.79
CA ALA A 39 5.72 -9.35 11.55
C ALA A 39 7.08 -9.01 10.90
N GLN A 40 8.10 -8.69 11.71
CA GLN A 40 9.47 -8.47 11.22
C GLN A 40 10.04 -9.74 10.60
N LYS A 41 9.89 -10.88 11.28
CA LYS A 41 10.31 -12.18 10.76
C LYS A 41 9.64 -12.51 9.42
N ILE A 42 8.33 -12.31 9.30
CA ILE A 42 7.59 -12.54 8.04
C ILE A 42 8.16 -11.69 6.91
N LEU A 43 8.48 -10.42 7.16
CA LEU A 43 9.06 -9.53 6.14
C LEU A 43 10.47 -9.97 5.76
N SER A 44 11.32 -10.30 6.75
CA SER A 44 12.68 -10.80 6.52
C SER A 44 12.68 -12.11 5.73
N ASP A 45 11.85 -13.08 6.10
CA ASP A 45 11.68 -14.34 5.39
C ASP A 45 11.19 -14.12 3.94
N ALA A 46 10.25 -13.15 3.74
CA ALA A 46 9.77 -12.80 2.41
C ALA A 46 10.88 -12.19 1.53
N PHE A 47 11.72 -11.33 2.08
CA PHE A 47 12.87 -10.76 1.37
C PHE A 47 13.92 -11.82 1.04
N GLY A 48 14.18 -12.78 1.96
CA GLY A 48 15.02 -13.93 1.68
C GLY A 48 14.52 -14.74 0.48
N LEU A 49 13.22 -15.05 0.45
CA LEU A 49 12.59 -15.77 -0.65
C LEU A 49 12.64 -15.00 -2.00
N ILE A 50 12.54 -13.69 -1.96
CA ILE A 50 12.69 -12.86 -3.17
C ILE A 50 14.12 -12.95 -3.69
N ASN A 51 15.12 -12.79 -2.83
CA ASN A 51 16.51 -12.88 -3.20
C ASN A 51 16.86 -14.27 -3.79
N GLU A 52 16.39 -15.35 -3.16
CA GLU A 52 16.59 -16.73 -3.66
C GLU A 52 15.97 -16.96 -5.04
N ARG A 53 14.83 -16.34 -5.34
CA ARG A 53 14.10 -16.58 -6.59
C ARG A 53 14.52 -15.68 -7.74
N THR A 54 14.86 -14.43 -7.45
CA THR A 54 15.14 -13.40 -8.47
C THR A 54 16.62 -13.09 -8.60
N GLY A 55 17.41 -13.32 -7.55
CA GLY A 55 18.81 -12.89 -7.47
C GLY A 55 19.01 -11.38 -7.37
N ASN A 56 17.92 -10.61 -7.35
CA ASN A 56 17.94 -9.15 -7.27
C ASN A 56 17.87 -8.67 -5.82
N ASP A 57 18.26 -7.41 -5.57
CA ASP A 57 18.08 -6.79 -4.26
C ASP A 57 16.57 -6.75 -3.90
N PRO A 58 16.17 -7.42 -2.80
CA PRO A 58 14.77 -7.45 -2.37
C PRO A 58 14.24 -6.07 -1.98
N ILE A 59 15.11 -5.12 -1.57
CA ILE A 59 14.70 -3.77 -1.18
C ILE A 59 14.30 -2.97 -2.42
N GLU A 60 15.09 -3.01 -3.48
CA GLU A 60 14.77 -2.32 -4.75
C GLU A 60 13.47 -2.86 -5.37
N LEU A 61 13.31 -4.19 -5.36
CA LEU A 61 12.08 -4.83 -5.82
C LEU A 61 10.87 -4.40 -4.98
N PHE A 62 11.04 -4.34 -3.66
CA PHE A 62 10.00 -3.90 -2.73
C PHE A 62 9.58 -2.44 -2.98
N GLU A 63 10.53 -1.53 -3.17
CA GLU A 63 10.25 -0.13 -3.49
C GLU A 63 9.53 0.02 -4.83
N THR A 64 9.96 -0.73 -5.85
CA THR A 64 9.32 -0.79 -7.16
C THR A 64 7.88 -1.30 -7.05
N ALA A 65 7.66 -2.38 -6.29
CA ALA A 65 6.32 -2.92 -6.02
C ALA A 65 5.38 -1.90 -5.37
N ILE A 66 5.88 -1.14 -4.38
CA ILE A 66 5.10 -0.08 -3.73
C ILE A 66 4.80 1.05 -4.73
N LYS A 67 5.78 1.48 -5.50
CA LYS A 67 5.61 2.53 -6.52
C LYS A 67 4.53 2.11 -7.53
N ASN A 68 4.60 0.89 -8.04
CA ASN A 68 3.64 0.34 -8.99
C ASN A 68 2.23 0.17 -8.40
N ALA A 69 2.09 -0.10 -7.11
CA ALA A 69 0.80 -0.22 -6.42
C ALA A 69 0.24 1.12 -5.93
N THR A 70 1.02 2.21 -5.96
CA THR A 70 0.61 3.51 -5.41
C THR A 70 -0.35 4.23 -6.37
N PRO A 71 -1.59 4.56 -5.95
CA PRO A 71 -2.53 5.30 -6.76
C PRO A 71 -2.20 6.79 -6.77
N LEU A 72 -2.37 7.44 -7.94
CA LEU A 72 -2.23 8.89 -8.11
C LEU A 72 -3.55 9.62 -7.89
N VAL A 73 -4.68 8.97 -8.15
CA VAL A 73 -6.02 9.52 -8.01
C VAL A 73 -6.93 8.55 -7.27
N GLU A 74 -7.86 9.08 -6.50
CA GLU A 74 -8.93 8.32 -5.83
C GLU A 74 -10.26 9.02 -6.00
N VAL A 75 -11.35 8.30 -5.80
CA VAL A 75 -12.70 8.87 -5.79
C VAL A 75 -13.15 9.07 -4.35
N ARG A 76 -13.68 10.25 -4.05
CA ARG A 76 -14.26 10.56 -2.74
C ARG A 76 -15.72 10.99 -2.90
N ALA A 77 -16.58 10.44 -2.05
CA ALA A 77 -17.96 10.86 -1.97
C ALA A 77 -18.06 12.28 -1.38
N ARG A 78 -18.71 13.20 -2.10
CA ARG A 78 -19.07 14.53 -1.63
C ARG A 78 -20.57 14.74 -1.75
N ARG A 79 -21.15 15.39 -0.74
CA ARG A 79 -22.57 15.71 -0.71
C ARG A 79 -22.76 17.15 -1.20
N VAL A 80 -23.49 17.31 -2.29
CA VAL A 80 -23.79 18.62 -2.89
C VAL A 80 -25.30 18.67 -3.15
N GLY A 81 -26.01 19.64 -2.55
CA GLY A 81 -27.43 19.83 -2.74
C GLY A 81 -28.29 18.61 -2.38
N GLY A 82 -27.86 17.77 -1.40
CA GLY A 82 -28.59 16.58 -0.98
C GLY A 82 -28.23 15.30 -1.77
N ALA A 83 -27.61 15.41 -2.94
CA ALA A 83 -27.10 14.27 -3.71
C ALA A 83 -25.64 13.97 -3.36
N THR A 84 -25.24 12.70 -3.43
CA THR A 84 -23.85 12.27 -3.18
C THR A 84 -23.17 11.97 -4.51
N TYR A 85 -22.11 12.75 -4.80
CA TYR A 85 -21.29 12.59 -6.01
C TYR A 85 -19.95 11.97 -5.68
N GLN A 86 -19.47 11.11 -6.57
CA GLN A 86 -18.15 10.52 -6.51
C GLN A 86 -17.16 11.45 -7.22
N VAL A 87 -16.39 12.23 -6.44
CA VAL A 87 -15.49 13.27 -6.97
C VAL A 87 -14.07 12.73 -7.06
N PRO A 88 -13.42 12.73 -8.24
CA PRO A 88 -12.02 12.34 -8.39
C PRO A 88 -11.09 13.39 -7.76
N MET A 89 -10.18 12.94 -6.93
CA MET A 89 -9.20 13.77 -6.23
C MET A 89 -7.80 13.17 -6.34
N GLU A 90 -6.81 14.04 -6.43
CA GLU A 90 -5.40 13.62 -6.33
C GLU A 90 -5.07 13.07 -4.95
N VAL A 91 -4.26 12.03 -4.92
CA VAL A 91 -3.83 11.37 -3.69
C VAL A 91 -2.47 11.93 -3.27
N ARG A 92 -2.39 12.49 -2.07
CA ARG A 92 -1.10 12.90 -1.50
C ARG A 92 -0.18 11.68 -1.37
N GLN A 93 1.11 11.84 -1.62
CA GLN A 93 2.11 10.77 -1.63
C GLN A 93 2.05 9.87 -0.39
N GLU A 94 1.98 10.45 0.81
CA GLU A 94 1.89 9.68 2.06
C GLU A 94 0.65 8.78 2.13
N ARG A 95 -0.48 9.29 1.63
CA ARG A 95 -1.72 8.52 1.57
C ARG A 95 -1.65 7.43 0.50
N GLY A 96 -1.11 7.74 -0.67
CA GLY A 96 -0.90 6.77 -1.74
C GLY A 96 -0.03 5.59 -1.28
N THR A 97 1.11 5.87 -0.66
CA THR A 97 1.99 4.84 -0.06
C THR A 97 1.25 4.01 0.99
N ALA A 98 0.47 4.65 1.88
CA ALA A 98 -0.30 3.92 2.89
C ALA A 98 -1.39 3.02 2.28
N MET A 99 -1.98 3.42 1.15
CA MET A 99 -2.96 2.62 0.40
C MET A 99 -2.27 1.44 -0.28
N ALA A 100 -1.15 1.65 -0.95
CA ALA A 100 -0.36 0.60 -1.60
C ALA A 100 0.06 -0.49 -0.60
N LEU A 101 0.63 -0.11 0.53
CA LEU A 101 1.01 -1.05 1.59
C LEU A 101 -0.19 -1.84 2.13
N ARG A 102 -1.35 -1.19 2.28
CA ARG A 102 -2.59 -1.86 2.71
C ARG A 102 -3.04 -2.90 1.68
N TRP A 103 -3.03 -2.55 0.40
CA TRP A 103 -3.45 -3.45 -0.68
C TRP A 103 -2.50 -4.64 -0.80
N LEU A 104 -1.19 -4.40 -0.82
CA LEU A 104 -0.19 -5.47 -0.86
C LEU A 104 -0.40 -6.48 0.28
N VAL A 105 -0.58 -6.03 1.52
CA VAL A 105 -0.84 -6.92 2.66
C VAL A 105 -2.19 -7.62 2.55
N SER A 106 -3.24 -6.91 2.13
CA SER A 106 -4.58 -7.49 2.02
C SER A 106 -4.62 -8.60 0.97
N PHE A 107 -4.08 -8.33 -0.21
CA PHE A 107 -4.04 -9.31 -1.31
C PHE A 107 -3.07 -10.45 -1.05
N SER A 108 -1.92 -10.20 -0.40
CA SER A 108 -1.06 -11.29 0.08
C SER A 108 -1.81 -12.24 1.01
N ARG A 109 -2.64 -11.72 1.91
CA ARG A 109 -3.43 -12.58 2.83
C ARG A 109 -4.47 -13.44 2.10
N SER A 110 -5.05 -12.94 1.01
CA SER A 110 -6.04 -13.67 0.21
C SER A 110 -5.43 -14.70 -0.75
N ARG A 111 -4.11 -14.65 -1.00
CA ARG A 111 -3.42 -15.62 -1.86
C ARG A 111 -3.41 -17.01 -1.22
N ASN A 112 -3.36 -18.04 -2.07
CA ASN A 112 -3.06 -19.41 -1.66
C ASN A 112 -1.57 -19.54 -1.34
N GLY A 113 -1.22 -20.33 -0.33
CA GLY A 113 0.16 -20.58 0.06
C GLY A 113 0.26 -21.04 1.52
N ARG A 114 1.37 -21.70 1.86
CA ARG A 114 1.61 -22.29 3.19
C ARG A 114 1.91 -21.24 4.26
N SER A 115 2.69 -20.22 3.92
CA SER A 115 3.12 -19.20 4.88
C SER A 115 2.83 -17.79 4.39
N MET A 116 2.69 -16.83 5.33
CA MET A 116 2.48 -15.43 4.98
C MET A 116 3.71 -14.85 4.26
N ALA A 117 4.93 -15.31 4.58
CA ALA A 117 6.16 -14.89 3.90
C ALA A 117 6.12 -15.25 2.41
N GLN A 118 5.74 -16.50 2.07
CA GLN A 118 5.60 -16.92 0.68
C GLN A 118 4.54 -16.13 -0.09
N LYS A 119 3.39 -15.89 0.55
CA LYS A 119 2.29 -15.10 -0.03
C LYS A 119 2.70 -13.66 -0.29
N LEU A 120 3.42 -13.05 0.66
CA LEU A 120 3.91 -11.68 0.55
C LEU A 120 4.98 -11.57 -0.53
N ALA A 121 5.95 -12.48 -0.56
CA ALA A 121 6.99 -12.51 -1.58
C ALA A 121 6.40 -12.61 -2.98
N ALA A 122 5.43 -13.52 -3.19
CA ALA A 122 4.76 -13.67 -4.47
C ALA A 122 4.00 -12.39 -4.90
N GLU A 123 3.25 -11.75 -3.99
CA GLU A 123 2.55 -10.49 -4.31
C GLU A 123 3.51 -9.35 -4.62
N LEU A 124 4.64 -9.24 -3.92
CA LEU A 124 5.65 -8.22 -4.17
C LEU A 124 6.33 -8.42 -5.53
N MET A 125 6.69 -9.66 -5.89
CA MET A 125 7.28 -9.96 -7.21
C MET A 125 6.30 -9.63 -8.34
N ASP A 126 5.02 -10.03 -8.21
CA ASP A 126 4.01 -9.72 -9.21
C ASP A 126 3.79 -8.20 -9.32
N ALA A 127 3.71 -7.49 -8.19
CA ALA A 127 3.52 -6.04 -8.19
C ALA A 127 4.74 -5.30 -8.78
N ALA A 128 5.95 -5.78 -8.57
CA ALA A 128 7.16 -5.22 -9.21
C ALA A 128 7.09 -5.37 -10.73
N ASN A 129 6.54 -6.47 -11.24
CA ASN A 129 6.31 -6.74 -12.66
C ASN A 129 4.99 -6.14 -13.20
N GLU A 130 4.45 -5.12 -12.53
CA GLU A 130 3.20 -4.44 -12.88
C GLU A 130 2.00 -5.39 -13.03
N SER A 131 2.02 -6.52 -12.35
CA SER A 131 0.98 -7.53 -12.33
C SER A 131 0.45 -7.73 -10.89
N GLY A 132 -0.44 -8.68 -10.69
CA GLY A 132 -0.95 -8.98 -9.36
C GLY A 132 -2.17 -8.16 -8.95
N SER A 133 -2.74 -8.55 -7.81
CA SER A 133 -4.02 -8.01 -7.34
C SER A 133 -3.92 -6.58 -6.83
N ALA A 134 -2.79 -6.19 -6.25
CA ALA A 134 -2.57 -4.84 -5.74
C ALA A 134 -2.48 -3.82 -6.88
N VAL A 135 -1.79 -4.15 -7.98
CA VAL A 135 -1.70 -3.29 -9.18
C VAL A 135 -3.06 -3.21 -9.87
N ARG A 136 -3.76 -4.33 -10.01
CA ARG A 136 -5.13 -4.34 -10.55
C ARG A 136 -6.06 -3.44 -9.74
N LYS A 137 -5.92 -3.41 -8.41
CA LYS A 137 -6.70 -2.50 -7.54
C LYS A 137 -6.39 -1.03 -7.77
N ARG A 138 -5.11 -0.68 -8.02
CA ARG A 138 -4.71 0.67 -8.46
C ARG A 138 -5.43 1.04 -9.76
N GLU A 139 -5.39 0.16 -10.76
CA GLU A 139 -6.04 0.40 -12.07
C GLU A 139 -7.55 0.56 -11.94
N GLU A 140 -8.23 -0.27 -11.15
CA GLU A 140 -9.65 -0.11 -10.86
C GLU A 140 -9.95 1.25 -10.25
N THR A 141 -9.11 1.71 -9.30
CA THR A 141 -9.26 3.01 -8.66
C THR A 141 -9.09 4.15 -9.67
N HIS A 142 -8.09 4.05 -10.56
CA HIS A 142 -7.88 5.02 -11.65
C HIS A 142 -9.03 5.03 -12.65
N LYS A 143 -9.52 3.86 -13.08
CA LYS A 143 -10.69 3.75 -13.97
C LYS A 143 -11.94 4.36 -13.35
N MET A 144 -12.18 4.13 -12.06
CA MET A 144 -13.29 4.78 -11.35
C MET A 144 -13.14 6.31 -11.32
N ALA A 145 -11.93 6.83 -11.11
CA ALA A 145 -11.68 8.26 -11.12
C ALA A 145 -11.88 8.87 -12.51
N GLU A 146 -11.47 8.18 -13.55
CA GLU A 146 -11.66 8.59 -14.94
C GLU A 146 -13.16 8.62 -15.33
N ALA A 147 -13.89 7.56 -15.01
CA ALA A 147 -15.33 7.49 -15.25
C ALA A 147 -16.12 8.63 -14.57
N ASN A 148 -15.63 9.12 -13.43
CA ASN A 148 -16.25 10.22 -12.67
C ASN A 148 -15.62 11.59 -12.96
N LYS A 149 -14.80 11.72 -14.02
CA LYS A 149 -14.08 12.96 -14.36
C LYS A 149 -15.02 14.16 -14.56
N ALA A 150 -16.23 13.93 -15.02
CA ALA A 150 -17.26 14.97 -15.18
C ALA A 150 -17.59 15.71 -13.86
N PHE A 151 -17.43 15.06 -12.70
CA PHE A 151 -17.68 15.63 -11.38
C PHE A 151 -16.46 16.31 -10.75
N ALA A 152 -15.34 16.44 -11.48
CA ALA A 152 -14.12 17.05 -10.96
C ALA A 152 -14.29 18.50 -10.50
N HIS A 153 -15.26 19.23 -11.06
CA HIS A 153 -15.58 20.61 -10.67
C HIS A 153 -16.14 20.74 -9.24
N TYR A 154 -16.60 19.65 -8.62
CA TYR A 154 -17.04 19.63 -7.22
C TYR A 154 -15.89 19.41 -6.21
N ARG A 155 -14.65 19.69 -6.59
CA ARG A 155 -13.46 19.52 -5.72
C ARG A 155 -13.38 20.46 -4.51
N TYR A 156 -14.17 21.52 -4.42
CA TYR A 156 -14.11 22.58 -3.40
C TYR A 156 -14.49 22.10 -1.99
#